data_de7b606677316e0600cd64fa7c8045c0
#
_entry.id   de7b606677316e0600cd64fa7c8045c0
#
_cell.length_a   1.000
_cell.length_b   1.000
_cell.length_c   1.000
_cell.angle_alpha   90.00
_cell.angle_beta   90.00
_cell.angle_gamma   90.00
#
_symmetry.space_group_name_H-M   'P 1'
#
loop_
_entity.id
_entity.type
_entity.pdbx_description
1 polymer ?
#
loop_
_entity_poly.entity_id
_entity_poly.type
_entity_poly.pdbx_seq_one_letter_code
_entity_poly.pdbx_strand_id
1 'polypeptide(L)'
;MSAAPEVVERILDNGLRVLLAPMHAAPLASVWCWYHVGSKDEAPGTTGASHWVEHMNFKGTAGISREDIKVWIERAGGMWNGYTWIDQTTYFETLAADALDLALQIESERMTSCVYDPDEFESERTVIISELQGNENNPAYVLGNEVAAAAFRAHPYGWPTIGWLSDLETMQRDDLYGHYRRYYVPDNATLVVAGDVEVDQAMRRVEHFFGAIAPGGGDLPQVRTREPGQEGERRVVVERPGTTRYLDVVFHAPAFGDDDFVPLLVADAVLSGGKGINLWAGGFGRNARTTSPLYGALVETELVAGVSSALLPTEQPYLYSISATVRDGVAETA
;
A
#
# COMPACT_ATOMS: atom_id res chain seq x y z
N MET A 1 26.06 -8.67 -14.29
CA MET A 1 24.99 -7.92 -13.62
C MET A 1 24.62 -6.78 -14.56
N SER A 2 23.39 -6.73 -15.05
CA SER A 2 22.91 -5.57 -15.82
C SER A 2 22.93 -4.36 -14.89
N ALA A 3 23.40 -3.21 -15.40
CA ALA A 3 23.25 -1.95 -14.67
C ALA A 3 21.76 -1.71 -14.39
N ALA A 4 21.45 -1.06 -13.25
CA ALA A 4 20.08 -0.61 -13.01
C ALA A 4 19.63 0.29 -14.17
N PRO A 5 18.36 0.23 -14.61
CA PRO A 5 17.88 1.10 -15.67
C PRO A 5 18.02 2.56 -15.23
N GLU A 6 18.38 3.43 -16.15
CA GLU A 6 18.36 4.86 -15.93
C GLU A 6 16.89 5.32 -15.86
N VAL A 7 16.49 5.91 -14.74
CA VAL A 7 15.13 6.45 -14.56
C VAL A 7 15.14 7.91 -14.99
N VAL A 8 14.25 8.25 -15.94
CA VAL A 8 14.06 9.62 -16.39
C VAL A 8 12.85 10.21 -15.70
N GLU A 9 13.04 11.32 -15.00
CA GLU A 9 11.97 12.05 -14.31
C GLU A 9 11.52 13.27 -15.14
N ARG A 10 10.21 13.50 -15.20
CA ARG A 10 9.56 14.67 -15.78
C ARG A 10 8.39 15.09 -14.91
N ILE A 11 8.03 16.36 -14.98
CA ILE A 11 6.82 16.89 -14.34
C ILE A 11 6.02 17.60 -15.41
N LEU A 12 4.73 17.23 -15.55
CA LEU A 12 3.81 17.91 -16.47
C LEU A 12 3.39 19.29 -15.94
N ASP A 13 2.86 20.15 -16.80
CA ASP A 13 2.38 21.49 -16.42
C ASP A 13 1.26 21.43 -15.36
N ASN A 14 0.51 20.32 -15.30
CA ASN A 14 -0.53 20.09 -14.29
C ASN A 14 0.00 19.47 -12.97
N GLY A 15 1.30 19.33 -12.82
CA GLY A 15 1.94 18.83 -11.60
C GLY A 15 2.14 17.31 -11.56
N LEU A 16 1.61 16.53 -12.52
CA LEU A 16 1.83 15.09 -12.54
C LEU A 16 3.31 14.76 -12.67
N ARG A 17 3.84 14.04 -11.69
CA ARG A 17 5.20 13.50 -11.71
C ARG A 17 5.24 12.23 -12.55
N VAL A 18 6.13 12.14 -13.52
CA VAL A 18 6.29 10.99 -14.42
C VAL A 18 7.69 10.41 -14.29
N LEU A 19 7.77 9.13 -14.02
CA LEU A 19 9.02 8.37 -13.97
C LEU A 19 9.03 7.35 -15.11
N LEU A 20 10.03 7.43 -15.99
CA LEU A 20 10.19 6.51 -17.12
C LEU A 20 11.43 5.65 -16.90
N ALA A 21 11.27 4.32 -16.91
CA ALA A 21 12.32 3.34 -16.74
C ALA A 21 12.40 2.40 -17.97
N PRO A 22 13.12 2.78 -19.05
CA PRO A 22 13.25 1.96 -20.23
C PRO A 22 14.00 0.66 -19.94
N MET A 23 13.39 -0.49 -20.27
CA MET A 23 13.93 -1.83 -20.04
C MET A 23 13.56 -2.74 -21.21
N HIS A 24 14.47 -2.96 -22.16
CA HIS A 24 14.24 -3.69 -23.42
C HIS A 24 14.47 -5.21 -23.33
N ALA A 25 14.38 -5.80 -22.11
CA ALA A 25 14.63 -7.23 -21.92
C ALA A 25 13.46 -8.12 -22.37
N ALA A 26 12.24 -7.58 -22.39
CA ALA A 26 11.03 -8.26 -22.84
C ALA A 26 10.07 -7.22 -23.45
N PRO A 27 9.20 -7.58 -24.42
CA PRO A 27 8.26 -6.66 -25.06
C PRO A 27 7.05 -6.38 -24.17
N LEU A 28 7.30 -5.95 -22.93
CA LEU A 28 6.29 -5.64 -21.91
C LEU A 28 6.45 -4.21 -21.44
N ALA A 29 5.32 -3.58 -21.11
CA ALA A 29 5.27 -2.31 -20.40
C ALA A 29 4.41 -2.45 -19.13
N SER A 30 4.84 -1.81 -18.06
CA SER A 30 4.13 -1.75 -16.79
C SER A 30 3.89 -0.28 -16.46
N VAL A 31 2.62 0.07 -16.24
CA VAL A 31 2.17 1.40 -15.84
C VAL A 31 1.72 1.31 -14.39
N TRP A 32 2.18 2.25 -13.56
CA TRP A 32 1.83 2.35 -12.15
C TRP A 32 1.41 3.79 -11.85
N CYS A 33 0.20 3.97 -11.37
CA CYS A 33 -0.29 5.26 -10.91
C CYS A 33 -0.39 5.26 -9.38
N TRP A 34 0.46 6.04 -8.74
CA TRP A 34 0.58 6.16 -7.30
C TRP A 34 -0.05 7.46 -6.85
N TYR A 35 -1.15 7.39 -6.14
CA TYR A 35 -1.77 8.53 -5.47
C TYR A 35 -1.22 8.64 -4.05
N HIS A 36 -0.75 9.83 -3.69
CA HIS A 36 -0.19 10.11 -2.36
C HIS A 36 -1.32 10.33 -1.35
N VAL A 37 -2.13 9.30 -1.18
CA VAL A 37 -3.27 9.24 -0.26
C VAL A 37 -3.48 7.81 0.22
N GLY A 38 -3.60 7.64 1.53
CA GLY A 38 -3.84 6.35 2.17
C GLY A 38 -4.62 6.53 3.46
N SER A 39 -4.64 5.51 4.31
CA SER A 39 -5.44 5.58 5.54
C SER A 39 -5.00 6.69 6.50
N LYS A 40 -3.75 7.19 6.43
CA LYS A 40 -3.31 8.33 7.24
C LYS A 40 -4.04 9.64 6.94
N ASP A 41 -4.58 9.78 5.72
CA ASP A 41 -5.23 11.00 5.24
C ASP A 41 -6.73 11.04 5.55
N GLU A 42 -7.22 10.04 6.26
CA GLU A 42 -8.61 9.90 6.70
C GLU A 42 -8.86 10.61 8.05
N ALA A 43 -10.10 10.60 8.48
CA ALA A 43 -10.51 11.14 9.77
C ALA A 43 -11.44 10.15 10.49
N PRO A 44 -11.52 10.18 11.84
CA PRO A 44 -12.54 9.44 12.58
C PRO A 44 -13.94 9.72 12.03
N GLY A 45 -14.71 8.67 11.78
CA GLY A 45 -16.02 8.71 11.12
C GLY A 45 -15.96 8.37 9.62
N THR A 46 -14.76 8.39 9.02
CA THR A 46 -14.53 8.03 7.61
C THR A 46 -13.29 7.16 7.42
N THR A 47 -12.88 6.41 8.44
CA THR A 47 -11.76 5.46 8.32
C THR A 47 -12.12 4.34 7.36
N GLY A 48 -11.15 3.94 6.52
CA GLY A 48 -11.36 3.01 5.42
C GLY A 48 -11.79 3.65 4.10
N ALA A 49 -11.95 4.99 4.05
CA ALA A 49 -12.36 5.69 2.84
C ALA A 49 -11.37 5.47 1.69
N SER A 50 -10.06 5.50 1.93
CA SER A 50 -9.05 5.29 0.89
C SER A 50 -9.12 3.90 0.29
N HIS A 51 -9.30 2.87 1.11
CA HIS A 51 -9.46 1.49 0.67
C HIS A 51 -10.78 1.30 -0.09
N TRP A 52 -11.87 1.87 0.39
CA TRP A 52 -13.16 1.78 -0.31
C TRP A 52 -13.16 2.56 -1.62
N VAL A 53 -12.49 3.70 -1.70
CA VAL A 53 -12.27 4.43 -2.96
C VAL A 53 -11.49 3.56 -3.94
N GLU A 54 -10.48 2.81 -3.49
CA GLU A 54 -9.78 1.84 -4.34
C GLU A 54 -10.76 0.87 -4.98
N HIS A 55 -11.62 0.22 -4.20
CA HIS A 55 -12.64 -0.69 -4.70
C HIS A 55 -13.59 -0.03 -5.71
N MET A 56 -14.09 1.17 -5.39
CA MET A 56 -14.99 1.91 -6.28
C MET A 56 -14.32 2.28 -7.61
N ASN A 57 -13.03 2.53 -7.61
CA ASN A 57 -12.28 2.88 -8.82
C ASN A 57 -12.06 1.70 -9.78
N PHE A 58 -12.43 0.48 -9.38
CA PHE A 58 -12.54 -0.69 -10.25
C PHE A 58 -13.95 -0.88 -10.85
N LYS A 59 -14.94 -0.07 -10.46
CA LYS A 59 -16.33 -0.21 -10.90
C LYS A 59 -16.65 0.48 -12.24
N GLY A 60 -15.64 1.07 -12.88
CA GLY A 60 -15.76 1.73 -14.18
C GLY A 60 -15.75 3.25 -14.10
N THR A 61 -15.65 3.85 -15.27
CA THR A 61 -15.60 5.29 -15.48
C THR A 61 -16.75 5.74 -16.36
N ALA A 62 -16.88 7.04 -16.60
CA ALA A 62 -17.87 7.57 -17.53
C ALA A 62 -17.65 7.11 -18.99
N GLY A 63 -16.40 6.78 -19.35
CA GLY A 63 -16.02 6.36 -20.70
C GLY A 63 -15.79 4.86 -20.86
N ILE A 64 -15.51 4.12 -19.78
CA ILE A 64 -15.14 2.69 -19.82
C ILE A 64 -15.93 1.93 -18.77
N SER A 65 -16.72 0.93 -19.17
CA SER A 65 -17.42 0.08 -18.21
C SER A 65 -16.45 -0.84 -17.44
N ARG A 66 -16.87 -1.32 -16.27
CA ARG A 66 -16.11 -2.31 -15.48
C ARG A 66 -15.75 -3.55 -16.29
N GLU A 67 -16.73 -4.05 -17.05
CA GLU A 67 -16.58 -5.25 -17.89
C GLU A 67 -15.56 -5.01 -19.00
N ASP A 68 -15.57 -3.82 -19.62
CA ASP A 68 -14.65 -3.46 -20.69
C ASP A 68 -13.21 -3.35 -20.20
N ILE A 69 -12.96 -2.74 -19.04
CA ILE A 69 -11.62 -2.66 -18.45
C ILE A 69 -11.01 -4.06 -18.34
N LYS A 70 -11.75 -4.99 -17.74
CA LYS A 70 -11.30 -6.37 -17.55
C LYS A 70 -11.03 -7.06 -18.89
N VAL A 71 -12.01 -6.99 -19.81
CA VAL A 71 -11.93 -7.65 -21.12
C VAL A 71 -10.78 -7.11 -21.96
N TRP A 72 -10.56 -5.81 -21.95
CA TRP A 72 -9.49 -5.18 -22.73
C TRP A 72 -8.11 -5.57 -22.22
N ILE A 73 -7.91 -5.56 -20.91
CA ILE A 73 -6.62 -5.97 -20.31
C ILE A 73 -6.37 -7.46 -20.55
N GLU A 74 -7.36 -8.33 -20.35
CA GLU A 74 -7.24 -9.76 -20.59
C GLU A 74 -6.94 -10.08 -22.08
N ARG A 75 -7.58 -9.38 -23.01
CA ARG A 75 -7.32 -9.53 -24.48
C ARG A 75 -5.91 -9.05 -24.85
N ALA A 76 -5.39 -8.03 -24.17
CA ALA A 76 -4.02 -7.58 -24.33
C ALA A 76 -2.99 -8.51 -23.66
N GLY A 77 -3.43 -9.64 -23.06
CA GLY A 77 -2.56 -10.56 -22.32
C GLY A 77 -1.98 -9.95 -21.07
N GLY A 78 -2.63 -8.90 -20.55
CA GLY A 78 -2.17 -8.13 -19.40
C GLY A 78 -2.66 -8.65 -18.06
N MET A 79 -2.07 -8.10 -17.01
CA MET A 79 -2.51 -8.21 -15.63
C MET A 79 -2.69 -6.80 -15.04
N TRP A 80 -3.58 -6.68 -14.08
CA TRP A 80 -3.87 -5.44 -13.41
C TRP A 80 -4.28 -5.69 -11.97
N ASN A 81 -4.04 -4.72 -11.12
CA ASN A 81 -4.53 -4.71 -9.74
C ASN A 81 -4.40 -3.31 -9.12
N GLY A 82 -4.81 -3.18 -7.86
CA GLY A 82 -4.58 -2.03 -7.01
C GLY A 82 -4.33 -2.47 -5.58
N TYR A 83 -3.85 -1.55 -4.77
CA TYR A 83 -3.75 -1.73 -3.33
C TYR A 83 -3.74 -0.38 -2.63
N THR A 84 -4.29 -0.35 -1.43
CA THR A 84 -4.24 0.79 -0.53
C THR A 84 -3.42 0.43 0.70
N TRP A 85 -2.61 1.39 1.15
CA TRP A 85 -1.88 1.28 2.39
C TRP A 85 -1.96 2.59 3.19
N ILE A 86 -1.14 2.74 4.21
CA ILE A 86 -1.20 3.90 5.11
C ILE A 86 -0.84 5.22 4.43
N ASP A 87 0.09 5.24 3.45
CA ASP A 87 0.58 6.44 2.78
C ASP A 87 0.08 6.62 1.36
N GLN A 88 -0.41 5.57 0.72
CA GLN A 88 -0.66 5.58 -0.71
C GLN A 88 -1.75 4.62 -1.15
N THR A 89 -2.37 4.95 -2.28
CA THR A 89 -3.21 4.06 -3.07
C THR A 89 -2.60 3.95 -4.46
N THR A 90 -2.43 2.73 -4.95
CA THR A 90 -1.71 2.46 -6.20
C THR A 90 -2.54 1.56 -7.09
N TYR A 91 -2.57 1.87 -8.39
CA TYR A 91 -3.12 1.00 -9.43
C TYR A 91 -2.02 0.69 -10.43
N PHE A 92 -2.09 -0.48 -11.05
CA PHE A 92 -1.12 -0.83 -12.06
C PHE A 92 -1.66 -1.82 -13.09
N GLU A 93 -1.14 -1.70 -14.30
CA GLU A 93 -1.28 -2.62 -15.41
C GLU A 93 0.09 -3.05 -15.92
N THR A 94 0.23 -4.34 -16.24
CA THR A 94 1.38 -4.87 -16.98
C THR A 94 0.86 -5.61 -18.18
N LEU A 95 1.30 -5.21 -19.38
CA LEU A 95 0.78 -5.72 -20.65
C LEU A 95 1.86 -5.65 -21.75
N ALA A 96 1.52 -6.08 -22.96
CA ALA A 96 2.42 -5.94 -24.10
C ALA A 96 2.74 -4.45 -24.36
N ALA A 97 4.01 -4.14 -24.70
CA ALA A 97 4.47 -2.76 -24.85
C ALA A 97 3.73 -1.96 -25.94
N ASP A 98 3.21 -2.63 -26.97
CA ASP A 98 2.39 -2.01 -28.01
C ASP A 98 0.98 -1.62 -27.53
N ALA A 99 0.53 -2.20 -26.43
CA ALA A 99 -0.74 -1.86 -25.78
C ALA A 99 -0.63 -0.79 -24.68
N LEU A 100 0.51 -0.09 -24.54
CA LEU A 100 0.74 0.94 -23.52
C LEU A 100 -0.37 1.98 -23.47
N ASP A 101 -0.93 2.39 -24.60
CA ASP A 101 -2.00 3.39 -24.65
C ASP A 101 -3.28 2.94 -23.90
N LEU A 102 -3.54 1.64 -23.87
CA LEU A 102 -4.67 1.08 -23.11
C LEU A 102 -4.51 1.34 -21.60
N ALA A 103 -3.31 1.05 -21.05
CA ALA A 103 -3.05 1.29 -19.63
C ALA A 103 -3.11 2.79 -19.30
N LEU A 104 -2.52 3.65 -20.14
CA LEU A 104 -2.57 5.10 -19.94
C LEU A 104 -4.00 5.66 -20.03
N GLN A 105 -4.82 5.13 -20.94
CA GLN A 105 -6.24 5.49 -21.06
C GLN A 105 -7.01 5.11 -19.78
N ILE A 106 -6.85 3.87 -19.30
CA ILE A 106 -7.53 3.40 -18.09
C ILE A 106 -7.15 4.26 -16.89
N GLU A 107 -5.86 4.55 -16.69
CA GLU A 107 -5.40 5.35 -15.56
C GLU A 107 -5.85 6.82 -15.64
N SER A 108 -5.85 7.43 -16.82
CA SER A 108 -6.35 8.79 -17.00
C SER A 108 -7.85 8.91 -16.76
N GLU A 109 -8.64 7.93 -17.19
CA GLU A 109 -10.06 7.83 -16.90
C GLU A 109 -10.32 7.58 -15.40
N ARG A 110 -9.54 6.70 -14.76
CA ARG A 110 -9.61 6.46 -13.31
C ARG A 110 -9.30 7.72 -12.50
N MET A 111 -8.37 8.54 -12.94
CA MET A 111 -8.05 9.80 -12.28
C MET A 111 -9.19 10.83 -12.36
N THR A 112 -10.03 10.80 -13.39
CA THR A 112 -10.93 11.91 -13.69
C THR A 112 -12.41 11.60 -13.60
N SER A 113 -12.82 10.37 -13.91
CA SER A 113 -14.20 10.09 -14.30
C SER A 113 -14.79 8.79 -13.74
N CYS A 114 -14.25 8.26 -12.64
CA CYS A 114 -14.85 7.13 -11.95
C CYS A 114 -16.30 7.42 -11.56
N VAL A 115 -17.16 6.45 -11.83
CA VAL A 115 -18.60 6.53 -11.53
C VAL A 115 -18.85 5.87 -10.16
N TYR A 116 -19.34 6.65 -9.22
CA TYR A 116 -19.74 6.17 -7.91
C TYR A 116 -21.26 5.93 -7.92
N ASP A 117 -21.67 4.88 -8.65
CA ASP A 117 -23.07 4.49 -8.72
C ASP A 117 -23.61 4.11 -7.33
N PRO A 118 -24.79 4.59 -6.91
CA PRO A 118 -25.33 4.30 -5.58
C PRO A 118 -25.55 2.82 -5.28
N ASP A 119 -25.99 2.03 -6.27
CA ASP A 119 -26.26 0.60 -6.10
C ASP A 119 -24.93 -0.18 -5.99
N GLU A 120 -23.93 0.18 -6.80
CA GLU A 120 -22.56 -0.37 -6.69
C GLU A 120 -21.91 0.00 -5.36
N PHE A 121 -22.11 1.23 -4.87
CA PHE A 121 -21.60 1.67 -3.57
C PHE A 121 -22.16 0.81 -2.42
N GLU A 122 -23.48 0.57 -2.37
CA GLU A 122 -24.08 -0.26 -1.32
C GLU A 122 -23.69 -1.75 -1.46
N SER A 123 -23.55 -2.23 -2.68
CA SER A 123 -23.05 -3.58 -2.93
C SER A 123 -21.62 -3.73 -2.40
N GLU A 124 -20.76 -2.74 -2.66
CA GLU A 124 -19.36 -2.77 -2.25
C GLU A 124 -19.18 -2.60 -0.74
N ARG A 125 -20.06 -1.87 -0.04
CA ARG A 125 -20.12 -1.86 1.43
C ARG A 125 -20.14 -3.28 1.99
N THR A 126 -20.99 -4.12 1.44
CA THR A 126 -21.12 -5.53 1.86
C THR A 126 -19.84 -6.31 1.62
N VAL A 127 -19.17 -6.07 0.49
CA VAL A 127 -17.88 -6.71 0.15
C VAL A 127 -16.81 -6.31 1.16
N ILE A 128 -16.63 -5.02 1.42
CA ILE A 128 -15.59 -4.51 2.33
C ILE A 128 -15.83 -4.95 3.77
N ILE A 129 -17.09 -4.94 4.25
CA ILE A 129 -17.42 -5.47 5.58
C ILE A 129 -17.12 -6.97 5.65
N SER A 130 -17.42 -7.72 4.59
CA SER A 130 -17.11 -9.16 4.52
C SER A 130 -15.58 -9.40 4.51
N GLU A 131 -14.82 -8.54 3.84
CA GLU A 131 -13.37 -8.58 3.85
C GLU A 131 -12.81 -8.29 5.25
N LEU A 132 -13.30 -7.24 5.92
CA LEU A 132 -12.93 -6.93 7.31
C LEU A 132 -13.16 -8.14 8.21
N GLN A 133 -14.36 -8.73 8.16
CA GLN A 133 -14.71 -9.92 8.94
C GLN A 133 -13.83 -11.12 8.58
N GLY A 134 -13.48 -11.29 7.30
CA GLY A 134 -12.54 -12.30 6.82
C GLY A 134 -11.14 -12.12 7.42
N ASN A 135 -10.63 -10.88 7.41
CA ASN A 135 -9.34 -10.52 7.97
C ASN A 135 -9.30 -10.73 9.49
N GLU A 136 -10.40 -10.43 10.21
CA GLU A 136 -10.51 -10.66 11.65
C GLU A 136 -10.50 -12.14 12.06
N ASN A 137 -10.71 -13.07 11.13
CA ASN A 137 -10.49 -14.50 11.37
C ASN A 137 -9.01 -14.89 11.43
N ASN A 138 -8.10 -14.01 11.01
CA ASN A 138 -6.66 -14.20 11.13
C ASN A 138 -6.14 -13.59 12.45
N PRO A 139 -5.71 -14.41 13.43
CA PRO A 139 -5.23 -13.89 14.72
C PRO A 139 -4.04 -12.96 14.60
N ALA A 140 -3.14 -13.18 13.63
CA ALA A 140 -1.99 -12.30 13.41
C ALA A 140 -2.39 -10.92 12.89
N TYR A 141 -3.44 -10.84 12.05
CA TYR A 141 -4.02 -9.56 11.61
C TYR A 141 -4.59 -8.76 12.79
N VAL A 142 -5.37 -9.42 13.65
CA VAL A 142 -5.94 -8.77 14.84
C VAL A 142 -4.85 -8.29 15.78
N LEU A 143 -3.84 -9.13 16.04
CA LEU A 143 -2.68 -8.75 16.86
C LEU A 143 -1.97 -7.52 16.28
N GLY A 144 -1.71 -7.50 14.97
CA GLY A 144 -1.07 -6.37 14.29
C GLY A 144 -1.82 -5.06 14.44
N ASN A 145 -3.15 -5.07 14.31
CA ASN A 145 -4.00 -3.88 14.52
C ASN A 145 -3.95 -3.38 15.98
N GLU A 146 -4.03 -4.28 16.95
CA GLU A 146 -3.95 -3.92 18.37
C GLU A 146 -2.57 -3.38 18.74
N VAL A 147 -1.51 -3.95 18.15
CA VAL A 147 -0.13 -3.46 18.32
C VAL A 147 0.03 -2.07 17.73
N ALA A 148 -0.48 -1.82 16.51
CA ALA A 148 -0.45 -0.50 15.89
C ALA A 148 -1.22 0.53 16.72
N ALA A 149 -2.42 0.19 17.18
CA ALA A 149 -3.24 1.05 18.04
C ALA A 149 -2.55 1.36 19.39
N ALA A 150 -1.81 0.41 19.95
CA ALA A 150 -1.03 0.63 21.16
C ALA A 150 0.23 1.48 20.92
N ALA A 151 0.88 1.31 19.75
CA ALA A 151 2.06 2.06 19.39
C ALA A 151 1.75 3.53 19.08
N PHE A 152 0.65 3.81 18.39
CA PHE A 152 0.26 5.15 17.97
C PHE A 152 -0.95 5.65 18.78
N ARG A 153 -0.73 6.65 19.63
CA ARG A 153 -1.80 7.29 20.44
C ARG A 153 -2.47 8.46 19.73
N ALA A 154 -1.73 9.09 18.84
CA ALA A 154 -2.15 10.35 18.22
C ALA A 154 -2.01 10.32 16.70
N HIS A 155 -1.01 9.64 16.16
CA HIS A 155 -0.76 9.59 14.74
C HIS A 155 -1.76 8.65 14.03
N PRO A 156 -2.28 9.03 12.83
CA PRO A 156 -3.21 8.20 12.05
C PRO A 156 -2.70 6.81 11.64
N TYR A 157 -1.42 6.53 11.74
CA TYR A 157 -0.86 5.19 11.53
C TYR A 157 -1.36 4.13 12.53
N GLY A 158 -2.10 4.53 13.56
CA GLY A 158 -2.64 3.64 14.58
C GLY A 158 -3.96 2.96 14.23
N TRP A 159 -4.61 3.30 13.11
CA TRP A 159 -5.85 2.64 12.71
C TRP A 159 -5.68 1.74 11.48
N PRO A 160 -6.56 0.73 11.30
CA PRO A 160 -6.46 -0.22 10.20
C PRO A 160 -6.78 0.45 8.85
N THR A 161 -6.06 0.08 7.79
CA THR A 161 -6.30 0.60 6.44
C THR A 161 -7.70 0.31 5.92
N ILE A 162 -8.28 -0.82 6.28
CA ILE A 162 -9.66 -1.18 5.89
C ILE A 162 -10.72 -0.33 6.62
N GLY A 163 -10.33 0.34 7.71
CA GLY A 163 -11.22 1.15 8.54
C GLY A 163 -11.91 0.38 9.68
N TRP A 164 -12.65 1.12 10.48
CA TRP A 164 -13.48 0.58 11.57
C TRP A 164 -14.87 0.21 11.06
N LEU A 165 -15.43 -0.91 11.56
CA LEU A 165 -16.76 -1.39 11.16
C LEU A 165 -17.83 -0.30 11.28
N SER A 166 -17.84 0.46 12.38
CA SER A 166 -18.81 1.56 12.61
C SER A 166 -18.76 2.65 11.54
N ASP A 167 -17.56 2.96 11.04
CA ASP A 167 -17.37 3.94 9.98
C ASP A 167 -17.83 3.40 8.64
N LEU A 168 -17.48 2.14 8.34
CA LEU A 168 -17.92 1.44 7.13
C LEU A 168 -19.46 1.31 7.04
N GLU A 169 -20.12 1.08 8.18
CA GLU A 169 -21.59 1.00 8.25
C GLU A 169 -22.29 2.34 8.02
N THR A 170 -21.65 3.44 8.39
CA THR A 170 -22.28 4.77 8.40
C THR A 170 -21.83 5.71 7.29
N MET A 171 -20.67 5.48 6.70
CA MET A 171 -20.08 6.28 5.63
C MET A 171 -21.04 6.39 4.42
N GLN A 172 -21.15 7.57 3.86
CA GLN A 172 -22.04 7.84 2.73
C GLN A 172 -21.25 7.88 1.41
N ARG A 173 -21.96 7.65 0.32
CA ARG A 173 -21.38 7.72 -1.03
C ARG A 173 -20.66 9.05 -1.29
N ASP A 174 -21.22 10.15 -0.80
CA ASP A 174 -20.66 11.50 -1.02
C ASP A 174 -19.37 11.73 -0.20
N ASP A 175 -19.17 11.03 0.93
CA ASP A 175 -17.91 11.04 1.68
C ASP A 175 -16.78 10.44 0.82
N LEU A 176 -17.04 9.26 0.20
CA LEU A 176 -16.09 8.61 -0.70
C LEU A 176 -15.83 9.42 -1.97
N TYR A 177 -16.90 9.92 -2.60
CA TYR A 177 -16.75 10.72 -3.82
C TYR A 177 -16.00 12.02 -3.53
N GLY A 178 -16.23 12.64 -2.37
CA GLY A 178 -15.47 13.80 -1.91
C GLY A 178 -13.98 13.47 -1.68
N HIS A 179 -13.69 12.30 -1.10
CA HIS A 179 -12.32 11.80 -0.92
C HIS A 179 -11.63 11.57 -2.28
N TYR A 180 -12.28 10.84 -3.19
CA TYR A 180 -11.80 10.64 -4.55
C TYR A 180 -11.50 11.97 -5.26
N ARG A 181 -12.46 12.90 -5.32
CA ARG A 181 -12.30 14.18 -6.01
C ARG A 181 -11.22 15.08 -5.42
N ARG A 182 -10.88 14.91 -4.16
CA ARG A 182 -9.86 15.69 -3.47
C ARG A 182 -8.46 15.17 -3.75
N TYR A 183 -8.26 13.87 -3.71
CA TYR A 183 -6.92 13.28 -3.70
C TYR A 183 -6.49 12.67 -5.02
N TYR A 184 -7.43 12.31 -5.91
CA TYR A 184 -7.13 11.69 -7.21
C TYR A 184 -6.97 12.75 -8.30
N VAL A 185 -5.85 13.46 -8.21
CA VAL A 185 -5.53 14.61 -9.06
C VAL A 185 -4.06 14.52 -9.51
N PRO A 186 -3.70 15.14 -10.66
CA PRO A 186 -2.34 15.03 -11.21
C PRO A 186 -1.24 15.46 -10.25
N ASP A 187 -1.42 16.58 -9.56
CA ASP A 187 -0.44 17.17 -8.63
C ASP A 187 -0.32 16.40 -7.29
N ASN A 188 -1.15 15.36 -7.10
CA ASN A 188 -1.04 14.40 -6.00
C ASN A 188 -0.70 12.98 -6.48
N ALA A 189 -0.18 12.83 -7.70
CA ALA A 189 0.10 11.52 -8.26
C ALA A 189 1.52 11.41 -8.83
N THR A 190 2.03 10.18 -8.83
CA THR A 190 3.25 9.81 -9.55
C THR A 190 2.90 8.67 -10.51
N LEU A 191 3.10 8.92 -11.80
CA LEU A 191 2.94 7.92 -12.85
C LEU A 191 4.29 7.30 -13.18
N VAL A 192 4.40 5.98 -13.10
CA VAL A 192 5.62 5.25 -13.47
C VAL A 192 5.33 4.40 -14.70
N VAL A 193 6.15 4.51 -15.72
CA VAL A 193 6.10 3.65 -16.91
C VAL A 193 7.46 2.94 -17.02
N ALA A 194 7.44 1.62 -16.89
CA ALA A 194 8.64 0.80 -16.96
C ALA A 194 8.47 -0.30 -18.00
N GLY A 195 9.52 -0.61 -18.76
CA GLY A 195 9.50 -1.69 -19.74
C GLY A 195 10.07 -1.32 -21.10
N ASP A 196 9.60 -2.01 -22.16
CA ASP A 196 10.07 -1.82 -23.53
C ASP A 196 9.45 -0.56 -24.15
N VAL A 197 9.94 0.58 -23.71
CA VAL A 197 9.46 1.91 -24.09
C VAL A 197 10.61 2.84 -24.45
N GLU A 198 10.40 3.66 -25.48
CA GLU A 198 11.30 4.77 -25.80
C GLU A 198 10.85 6.03 -25.04
N VAL A 199 11.76 6.68 -24.30
CA VAL A 199 11.46 7.77 -23.37
C VAL A 199 10.61 8.87 -24.01
N ASP A 200 11.06 9.41 -25.16
CA ASP A 200 10.36 10.52 -25.82
C ASP A 200 8.98 10.12 -26.36
N GLN A 201 8.85 8.86 -26.81
CA GLN A 201 7.57 8.34 -27.28
C GLN A 201 6.60 8.11 -26.14
N ALA A 202 7.06 7.48 -25.04
CA ALA A 202 6.27 7.27 -23.85
C ALA A 202 5.81 8.60 -23.26
N MET A 203 6.70 9.60 -23.20
CA MET A 203 6.35 10.94 -22.69
C MET A 203 5.25 11.61 -23.53
N ARG A 204 5.33 11.58 -24.86
CA ARG A 204 4.25 12.12 -25.72
C ARG A 204 2.91 11.42 -25.50
N ARG A 205 2.91 10.10 -25.26
CA ARG A 205 1.68 9.34 -24.93
C ARG A 205 1.13 9.79 -23.56
N VAL A 206 1.99 9.89 -22.56
CA VAL A 206 1.58 10.41 -21.23
C VAL A 206 1.00 11.82 -21.34
N GLU A 207 1.65 12.73 -22.06
CA GLU A 207 1.13 14.08 -22.31
C GLU A 207 -0.23 14.07 -23.02
N HIS A 208 -0.44 13.16 -23.95
CA HIS A 208 -1.71 12.99 -24.66
C HIS A 208 -2.86 12.62 -23.71
N PHE A 209 -2.65 11.66 -22.79
CA PHE A 209 -3.72 11.18 -21.91
C PHE A 209 -3.88 12.04 -20.66
N PHE A 210 -2.81 12.59 -20.12
CA PHE A 210 -2.83 13.28 -18.82
C PHE A 210 -2.66 14.80 -18.89
N GLY A 211 -2.08 15.32 -19.97
CA GLY A 211 -1.67 16.74 -20.03
C GLY A 211 -2.84 17.72 -19.95
N ALA A 212 -4.04 17.36 -20.37
CA ALA A 212 -5.24 18.19 -20.31
C ALA A 212 -6.02 18.07 -18.99
N ILE A 213 -5.64 17.15 -18.10
CA ILE A 213 -6.30 16.98 -16.80
C ILE A 213 -5.94 18.17 -15.91
N ALA A 214 -6.95 18.83 -15.34
CA ALA A 214 -6.71 19.95 -14.45
C ALA A 214 -6.06 19.49 -13.13
N PRO A 215 -5.13 20.27 -12.55
CA PRO A 215 -4.59 20.00 -11.21
C PRO A 215 -5.68 20.11 -10.15
N GLY A 216 -5.43 19.64 -8.94
CA GLY A 216 -6.39 19.62 -7.83
C GLY A 216 -6.83 20.99 -7.33
N GLY A 217 -6.08 22.03 -7.63
CA GLY A 217 -6.49 23.42 -7.43
C GLY A 217 -6.46 23.91 -5.97
N GLY A 218 -5.88 23.16 -5.05
CA GLY A 218 -5.77 23.57 -3.64
C GLY A 218 -4.74 22.79 -2.85
N ASP A 219 -4.38 23.33 -1.69
CA ASP A 219 -3.53 22.62 -0.74
C ASP A 219 -4.28 21.40 -0.18
N LEU A 220 -3.71 20.21 -0.35
CA LEU A 220 -4.23 19.00 0.26
C LEU A 220 -4.04 19.04 1.79
N PRO A 221 -4.99 18.50 2.56
CA PRO A 221 -4.80 18.36 4.00
C PRO A 221 -3.52 17.59 4.31
N GLN A 222 -2.72 18.13 5.20
CA GLN A 222 -1.48 17.49 5.63
C GLN A 222 -1.66 16.86 7.00
N VAL A 223 -1.15 15.66 7.20
CA VAL A 223 -1.07 15.04 8.53
C VAL A 223 -0.03 15.81 9.35
N ARG A 224 -0.50 16.66 10.25
CA ARG A 224 0.36 17.51 11.10
C ARG A 224 0.62 16.90 12.47
N THR A 225 -0.22 15.96 12.88
CA THR A 225 -0.09 15.27 14.16
C THR A 225 1.15 14.41 14.16
N ARG A 226 2.01 14.59 15.13
CA ARG A 226 3.18 13.74 15.36
C ARG A 226 2.89 12.84 16.56
N GLU A 227 3.34 11.58 16.48
CA GLU A 227 3.26 10.70 17.62
C GLU A 227 4.18 11.24 18.74
N PRO A 228 3.67 11.41 19.97
CA PRO A 228 4.51 11.81 21.09
C PRO A 228 5.50 10.70 21.46
N GLY A 229 6.67 11.07 21.97
CA GLY A 229 7.69 10.12 22.41
C GLY A 229 7.13 9.10 23.40
N GLN A 230 7.53 7.86 23.26
CA GLN A 230 7.14 6.78 24.15
C GLN A 230 8.00 6.80 25.42
N GLU A 231 7.37 6.91 26.60
CA GLU A 231 8.07 7.00 27.89
C GLU A 231 8.26 5.64 28.59
N GLY A 232 7.69 4.56 28.04
CA GLY A 232 7.79 3.24 28.64
C GLY A 232 7.23 2.14 27.73
N GLU A 233 7.44 0.90 28.13
CA GLU A 233 6.88 -0.26 27.43
C GLU A 233 5.34 -0.20 27.43
N ARG A 234 4.74 -0.57 26.30
CA ARG A 234 3.32 -0.79 26.15
C ARG A 234 3.11 -2.26 25.80
N ARG A 235 2.19 -2.91 26.51
CA ARG A 235 1.90 -4.34 26.29
C ARG A 235 0.42 -4.53 26.04
N VAL A 236 0.11 -5.29 24.99
CA VAL A 236 -1.23 -5.71 24.59
C VAL A 236 -1.29 -7.23 24.63
N VAL A 237 -2.38 -7.77 25.16
CA VAL A 237 -2.67 -9.19 25.14
C VAL A 237 -4.03 -9.38 24.48
N VAL A 238 -4.06 -10.16 23.39
CA VAL A 238 -5.27 -10.48 22.65
C VAL A 238 -5.61 -11.96 22.88
N GLU A 239 -6.74 -12.22 23.48
CA GLU A 239 -7.22 -13.59 23.72
C GLU A 239 -8.24 -13.99 22.65
N ARG A 240 -7.95 -15.05 21.90
CA ARG A 240 -8.82 -15.62 20.87
C ARG A 240 -8.83 -17.15 20.96
N PRO A 241 -9.93 -17.83 20.58
CA PRO A 241 -9.94 -19.29 20.47
C PRO A 241 -8.88 -19.76 19.46
N GLY A 242 -8.03 -20.72 19.86
CA GLY A 242 -6.99 -21.26 19.02
C GLY A 242 -5.89 -21.94 19.84
N THR A 243 -4.99 -22.65 19.18
CA THR A 243 -3.84 -23.31 19.81
C THR A 243 -2.52 -22.60 19.54
N THR A 244 -2.46 -21.78 18.48
CA THR A 244 -1.24 -21.08 18.08
C THR A 244 -1.13 -19.75 18.80
N ARG A 245 0.05 -19.49 19.35
CA ARG A 245 0.39 -18.23 19.98
C ARG A 245 1.30 -17.39 19.07
N TYR A 246 0.99 -16.10 18.97
CA TYR A 246 1.73 -15.13 18.19
C TYR A 246 2.34 -14.09 19.13
N LEU A 247 3.49 -13.58 18.77
CA LEU A 247 4.19 -12.52 19.49
C LEU A 247 4.69 -11.49 18.49
N ASP A 248 4.35 -10.23 18.72
CA ASP A 248 4.92 -9.09 18.01
C ASP A 248 5.67 -8.18 18.99
N VAL A 249 6.91 -7.87 18.65
CA VAL A 249 7.72 -6.87 19.32
C VAL A 249 8.00 -5.75 18.34
N VAL A 250 7.57 -4.52 18.68
CA VAL A 250 7.69 -3.39 17.77
C VAL A 250 8.44 -2.22 18.41
N PHE A 251 9.15 -1.48 17.59
CA PHE A 251 9.87 -0.27 17.95
C PHE A 251 9.49 0.84 16.98
N HIS A 252 9.37 2.08 17.45
CA HIS A 252 9.27 3.21 16.54
C HIS A 252 10.52 3.30 15.68
N ALA A 253 10.33 3.44 14.38
CA ALA A 253 11.38 3.46 13.37
C ALA A 253 11.37 4.79 12.60
N PRO A 254 12.52 5.23 12.07
CA PRO A 254 12.60 6.45 11.27
C PRO A 254 11.79 6.34 9.98
N ALA A 255 11.36 7.48 9.44
CA ALA A 255 10.77 7.58 8.12
C ALA A 255 11.79 7.21 7.02
N PHE A 256 11.30 6.87 5.82
CA PHE A 256 12.16 6.48 4.69
C PHE A 256 13.18 7.58 4.31
N GLY A 257 12.83 8.86 4.48
CA GLY A 257 13.70 10.00 4.17
C GLY A 257 14.72 10.37 5.26
N ASP A 258 14.68 9.71 6.42
CA ASP A 258 15.58 10.00 7.54
C ASP A 258 16.94 9.32 7.35
N ASP A 259 18.00 9.98 7.82
CA ASP A 259 19.39 9.47 7.73
C ASP A 259 19.57 8.10 8.44
N ASP A 260 18.77 7.81 9.46
CA ASP A 260 18.83 6.58 10.24
C ASP A 260 18.07 5.40 9.59
N PHE A 261 17.28 5.62 8.52
CA PHE A 261 16.52 4.54 7.88
C PHE A 261 17.44 3.48 7.24
N VAL A 262 18.41 3.90 6.45
CA VAL A 262 19.35 2.97 5.78
C VAL A 262 20.24 2.22 6.80
N PRO A 263 20.81 2.86 7.82
CA PRO A 263 21.47 2.14 8.92
C PRO A 263 20.59 1.07 9.58
N LEU A 264 19.33 1.38 9.87
CA LEU A 264 18.39 0.41 10.43
C LEU A 264 18.06 -0.73 9.46
N LEU A 265 17.93 -0.45 8.17
CA LEU A 265 17.75 -1.47 7.14
C LEU A 265 18.93 -2.45 7.06
N VAL A 266 20.16 -1.93 7.21
CA VAL A 266 21.37 -2.77 7.30
C VAL A 266 21.38 -3.59 8.59
N ALA A 267 20.98 -2.99 9.71
CA ALA A 267 20.86 -3.71 10.98
C ALA A 267 19.82 -4.85 10.89
N ASP A 268 18.66 -4.60 10.27
CA ASP A 268 17.67 -5.64 9.99
C ASP A 268 18.23 -6.76 9.09
N ALA A 269 18.98 -6.41 8.06
CA ALA A 269 19.61 -7.39 7.17
C ALA A 269 20.65 -8.27 7.89
N VAL A 270 21.36 -7.73 8.88
CA VAL A 270 22.28 -8.50 9.74
C VAL A 270 21.48 -9.39 10.69
N LEU A 271 20.43 -8.86 11.31
CA LEU A 271 19.66 -9.56 12.35
C LEU A 271 18.83 -10.72 11.79
N SER A 272 18.15 -10.51 10.67
CA SER A 272 17.15 -11.43 10.11
C SER A 272 17.44 -11.93 8.69
N GLY A 273 18.51 -11.41 8.07
CA GLY A 273 18.90 -11.71 6.68
C GLY A 273 18.37 -10.67 5.68
N GLY A 274 19.14 -10.46 4.61
CA GLY A 274 18.80 -9.48 3.58
C GLY A 274 17.44 -9.72 2.94
N LYS A 275 16.63 -8.66 2.84
CA LYS A 275 15.27 -8.62 2.27
C LYS A 275 15.15 -7.44 1.32
N GLY A 276 14.23 -7.53 0.35
CA GLY A 276 13.83 -6.36 -0.42
C GLY A 276 12.85 -5.48 0.35
N ILE A 277 12.89 -4.19 0.08
CA ILE A 277 11.93 -3.21 0.62
C ILE A 277 10.69 -3.04 -0.25
N ASN A 278 10.56 -3.84 -1.31
CA ASN A 278 9.39 -3.79 -2.19
C ASN A 278 8.17 -4.41 -1.49
N LEU A 279 7.20 -3.58 -1.17
CA LEU A 279 5.95 -3.96 -0.50
C LEU A 279 5.13 -4.98 -1.31
N TRP A 280 5.17 -4.89 -2.65
CA TRP A 280 4.43 -5.79 -3.53
C TRP A 280 5.08 -7.16 -3.69
N ALA A 281 6.40 -7.23 -3.77
CA ALA A 281 7.12 -8.47 -4.16
C ALA A 281 7.22 -9.54 -3.07
N GLY A 282 6.74 -9.32 -1.86
CA GLY A 282 7.01 -10.29 -0.79
C GLY A 282 6.09 -10.28 0.43
N GLY A 283 5.07 -9.45 0.46
CA GLY A 283 4.27 -9.24 1.67
C GLY A 283 5.08 -8.61 2.81
N PHE A 284 4.38 -8.24 3.86
CA PHE A 284 4.98 -7.69 5.07
C PHE A 284 5.63 -8.83 5.87
N GLY A 285 6.91 -8.70 6.18
CA GLY A 285 7.62 -9.63 7.05
C GLY A 285 7.98 -10.96 6.39
N ARG A 286 9.16 -11.03 5.77
CA ARG A 286 9.72 -12.31 5.32
C ARG A 286 10.36 -13.05 6.50
N ASN A 287 10.19 -14.37 6.53
CA ASN A 287 10.87 -15.22 7.48
C ASN A 287 12.38 -14.95 7.51
N ALA A 288 12.93 -14.91 8.70
CA ALA A 288 14.36 -14.75 8.91
C ALA A 288 15.13 -15.87 8.20
N ARG A 289 16.28 -15.52 7.64
CA ARG A 289 17.16 -16.50 7.00
C ARG A 289 17.71 -17.49 8.04
N THR A 290 17.80 -18.76 7.68
CA THR A 290 18.30 -19.82 8.58
C THR A 290 19.71 -19.58 9.12
N THR A 291 20.49 -18.74 8.46
CA THR A 291 21.84 -18.34 8.89
C THR A 291 21.86 -17.03 9.69
N SER A 292 20.70 -16.43 9.97
CA SER A 292 20.63 -15.16 10.70
C SER A 292 20.66 -15.36 12.21
N PRO A 293 21.19 -14.37 12.97
CA PRO A 293 21.20 -14.43 14.44
C PRO A 293 19.82 -14.63 15.05
N LEU A 294 18.79 -13.98 14.49
CA LEU A 294 17.41 -14.08 14.98
C LEU A 294 16.85 -15.50 14.82
N TYR A 295 17.14 -16.15 13.69
CA TYR A 295 16.74 -17.53 13.46
C TYR A 295 17.46 -18.49 14.42
N GLY A 296 18.77 -18.35 14.54
CA GLY A 296 19.58 -19.19 15.48
C GLY A 296 19.14 -19.05 16.93
N ALA A 297 18.83 -17.81 17.36
CA ALA A 297 18.42 -17.56 18.74
C ALA A 297 17.01 -18.07 19.07
N LEU A 298 16.06 -18.10 18.14
CA LEU A 298 14.66 -18.35 18.43
C LEU A 298 14.14 -19.65 17.81
N VAL A 299 14.53 -19.98 16.57
CA VAL A 299 14.00 -21.15 15.87
C VAL A 299 14.85 -22.39 16.16
N GLU A 300 16.20 -22.29 16.12
CA GLU A 300 17.07 -23.43 16.42
C GLU A 300 17.02 -23.83 17.90
N THR A 301 16.70 -22.90 18.79
CA THR A 301 16.47 -23.17 20.22
C THR A 301 15.07 -23.69 20.50
N GLU A 302 14.26 -23.89 19.48
CA GLU A 302 12.88 -24.44 19.56
C GLU A 302 11.87 -23.58 20.35
N LEU A 303 12.15 -22.30 20.59
CA LEU A 303 11.22 -21.37 21.23
C LEU A 303 10.06 -20.99 20.30
N VAL A 304 10.36 -20.79 19.01
CA VAL A 304 9.36 -20.41 18.01
C VAL A 304 9.41 -21.34 16.80
N ALA A 305 8.27 -21.48 16.11
CA ALA A 305 8.17 -22.23 14.86
C ALA A 305 8.66 -21.40 13.65
N GLY A 306 8.56 -20.08 13.77
CA GLY A 306 9.02 -19.13 12.75
C GLY A 306 9.17 -17.74 13.34
N VAL A 307 10.07 -16.96 12.75
CA VAL A 307 10.30 -15.56 13.09
C VAL A 307 10.51 -14.75 11.82
N SER A 308 10.00 -13.55 11.81
CA SER A 308 10.16 -12.57 10.73
C SER A 308 10.43 -11.19 11.29
N SER A 309 10.97 -10.30 10.48
CA SER A 309 11.03 -8.88 10.81
C SER A 309 10.63 -8.03 9.61
N ALA A 310 10.19 -6.81 9.86
CA ALA A 310 9.84 -5.86 8.83
C ALA A 310 10.23 -4.44 9.20
N LEU A 311 10.87 -3.75 8.26
CA LEU A 311 11.07 -2.31 8.23
C LEU A 311 10.44 -1.79 6.96
N LEU A 312 9.45 -0.92 7.07
CA LEU A 312 8.67 -0.45 5.93
C LEU A 312 9.05 0.99 5.59
N PRO A 313 9.23 1.32 4.29
CA PRO A 313 9.53 2.67 3.85
C PRO A 313 8.25 3.51 3.90
N THR A 314 8.08 4.28 4.96
CA THR A 314 6.93 5.15 5.20
C THR A 314 7.30 6.62 5.09
N GLU A 315 6.32 7.48 4.78
CA GLU A 315 6.51 8.92 4.68
C GLU A 315 6.84 9.57 6.04
N GLN A 316 6.26 9.04 7.11
CA GLN A 316 6.52 9.48 8.48
C GLN A 316 7.03 8.31 9.34
N PRO A 317 7.60 8.56 10.52
CA PRO A 317 8.09 7.51 11.40
C PRO A 317 7.02 6.45 11.69
N TYR A 318 7.38 5.18 11.48
CA TYR A 318 6.47 4.04 11.65
C TYR A 318 7.03 3.02 12.65
N LEU A 319 6.92 1.74 12.33
CA LEU A 319 7.35 0.65 13.19
C LEU A 319 8.39 -0.23 12.49
N TYR A 320 9.40 -0.63 13.26
CA TYR A 320 10.18 -1.83 13.00
C TYR A 320 9.56 -2.96 13.81
N SER A 321 9.18 -4.05 13.17
CA SER A 321 8.50 -5.18 13.79
C SER A 321 9.34 -6.45 13.75
N ILE A 322 9.26 -7.25 14.81
CA ILE A 322 9.73 -8.63 14.89
C ILE A 322 8.51 -9.47 15.30
N SER A 323 8.09 -10.36 14.42
CA SER A 323 6.92 -11.21 14.60
C SER A 323 7.33 -12.67 14.71
N ALA A 324 6.77 -13.40 15.66
CA ALA A 324 7.08 -14.80 15.90
C ALA A 324 5.83 -15.65 16.13
N THR A 325 5.87 -16.89 15.64
CA THR A 325 4.90 -17.94 15.97
C THR A 325 5.51 -18.85 17.03
N VAL A 326 4.96 -18.82 18.24
CA VAL A 326 5.48 -19.56 19.39
C VAL A 326 5.18 -21.05 19.23
N ARG A 327 6.12 -21.93 19.56
CA ARG A 327 5.90 -23.39 19.53
C ARG A 327 4.98 -23.84 20.66
N ASP A 328 4.24 -24.92 20.39
CA ASP A 328 3.44 -25.57 21.41
C ASP A 328 4.32 -26.08 22.55
N GLY A 329 3.81 -25.91 23.77
CA GLY A 329 4.53 -26.36 24.98
C GLY A 329 5.59 -25.40 25.53
N VAL A 330 5.93 -24.34 24.82
CA VAL A 330 6.84 -23.29 25.33
C VAL A 330 6.13 -22.48 26.41
N ALA A 331 6.79 -22.26 27.55
CA ALA A 331 6.22 -21.46 28.64
C ALA A 331 6.20 -19.98 28.27
N GLU A 332 5.24 -19.21 28.79
CA GLU A 332 5.14 -17.75 28.57
C GLU A 332 6.33 -16.96 29.13
N THR A 333 7.10 -17.59 30.01
CA THR A 333 8.29 -17.00 30.67
C THR A 333 9.60 -17.43 30.04
N ALA A 334 9.56 -18.15 28.91
CA ALA A 334 10.77 -18.69 28.26
C ALA A 334 11.52 -17.64 27.44
#